data_5a297f950dc713733c9eb859d6ec582f
#
_entry.id   5a297f950dc713733c9eb859d6ec582f
#
_cell.length_a   1.000
_cell.length_b   1.000
_cell.length_c   1.000
_cell.angle_alpha   90.00
_cell.angle_beta   90.00
_cell.angle_gamma   90.00
#
_symmetry.space_group_name_H-M   'P 1'
#
loop_
_entity.id
_entity.type
_entity.pdbx_description
1 polymer ?
#
loop_
_entity_poly.entity_id
_entity_poly.type
_entity_poly.pdbx_seq_one_letter_code
_entity_poly.pdbx_strand_id
1 'polypeptide(L)'
;MTSNLAKDPAANTNRAGEPQTLGFLLLDNFTLISLASAIEPLRMANQLAGRELYRWFTLTQDGLPVRASDGLQVTPDASMQTPLSLEWVVVCGGVGPQHSVTRDHIRWLQSQSRQLKRLGSVCTGSWALGQAGLLDHYETSVHWECLASMQEAFPNVILTPHLFSIDRDRFTASGGTAPLDMMLNLIAHDHGRELSAGISEMFIYERVRNEQDQQRVPLKHVLGTTQPKLLEIVALMESN
;
A
#
# COMPACT_ATOMS: atom_id res chain seq x y z
N MET A 1 -37.59 22.95 -18.08
CA MET A 1 -36.74 21.77 -18.15
C MET A 1 -35.36 22.17 -17.64
N THR A 2 -35.14 22.03 -16.35
CA THR A 2 -33.94 22.46 -15.65
C THR A 2 -33.01 21.27 -15.49
N SER A 3 -31.87 21.31 -16.17
CA SER A 3 -30.79 20.35 -16.14
C SER A 3 -30.06 20.46 -14.80
N ASN A 4 -30.17 19.42 -14.00
CA ASN A 4 -29.43 19.24 -12.74
C ASN A 4 -28.01 18.74 -13.10
N LEU A 5 -27.04 19.64 -13.18
CA LEU A 5 -25.62 19.29 -13.19
C LEU A 5 -25.21 18.95 -11.78
N ALA A 6 -25.00 17.67 -11.53
CA ALA A 6 -24.38 17.18 -10.30
C ALA A 6 -23.00 17.82 -10.13
N LYS A 7 -22.79 18.47 -8.99
CA LYS A 7 -21.51 19.02 -8.58
C LYS A 7 -20.55 17.87 -8.27
N ASP A 8 -19.43 17.86 -8.99
CA ASP A 8 -18.25 17.03 -8.70
C ASP A 8 -17.74 17.36 -7.29
N PRO A 9 -17.51 16.37 -6.41
CA PRO A 9 -16.96 16.64 -5.08
C PRO A 9 -15.45 16.82 -5.16
N ALA A 10 -15.01 18.00 -4.76
CA ALA A 10 -13.69 18.35 -4.26
C ALA A 10 -12.50 18.18 -5.24
N ALA A 11 -12.33 19.16 -6.11
CA ALA A 11 -11.01 19.48 -6.63
C ALA A 11 -10.07 19.77 -5.44
N ASN A 12 -9.10 18.85 -5.25
CA ASN A 12 -8.09 18.92 -4.20
C ASN A 12 -7.20 20.16 -4.44
N THR A 13 -7.42 21.25 -3.71
CA THR A 13 -6.56 22.44 -3.76
C THR A 13 -5.26 22.14 -3.02
N ASN A 14 -4.33 21.42 -3.70
CA ASN A 14 -2.92 21.54 -3.33
C ASN A 14 -2.55 23.02 -3.46
N ARG A 15 -1.93 23.60 -2.44
CA ARG A 15 -1.26 24.90 -2.57
C ARG A 15 -0.27 24.75 -3.73
N ALA A 16 -0.53 25.41 -4.84
CA ALA A 16 0.20 25.23 -6.07
C ALA A 16 1.70 25.44 -5.82
N GLY A 17 2.48 24.35 -5.82
CA GLY A 17 3.93 24.39 -5.71
C GLY A 17 4.57 23.66 -4.51
N GLU A 18 3.84 23.33 -3.45
CA GLU A 18 4.40 22.57 -2.32
C GLU A 18 4.40 21.05 -2.57
N PRO A 19 5.47 20.31 -2.20
CA PRO A 19 5.50 18.86 -2.37
C PRO A 19 4.51 18.16 -1.44
N GLN A 20 3.90 17.08 -1.90
CA GLN A 20 3.11 16.20 -1.04
C GLN A 20 4.04 15.45 -0.08
N THR A 21 3.73 15.47 1.22
CA THR A 21 4.58 14.88 2.25
C THR A 21 4.05 13.52 2.70
N LEU A 22 4.90 12.49 2.60
CA LEU A 22 4.57 11.11 2.91
C LEU A 22 5.38 10.57 4.10
N GLY A 23 4.74 9.73 4.93
CA GLY A 23 5.41 8.92 5.94
C GLY A 23 5.30 7.44 5.60
N PHE A 24 6.42 6.73 5.48
CA PHE A 24 6.46 5.27 5.36
C PHE A 24 6.74 4.68 6.73
N LEU A 25 5.71 4.15 7.39
CA LEU A 25 5.84 3.47 8.68
C LEU A 25 6.34 2.04 8.45
N LEU A 26 7.57 1.77 8.86
CA LEU A 26 8.22 0.47 8.72
C LEU A 26 7.94 -0.37 9.96
N LEU A 27 7.20 -1.47 9.79
CA LEU A 27 7.01 -2.47 10.84
C LEU A 27 8.20 -3.44 10.84
N ASP A 28 8.46 -4.08 11.97
CA ASP A 28 9.50 -5.11 12.03
C ASP A 28 9.23 -6.24 11.02
N ASN A 29 10.28 -6.76 10.39
CA ASN A 29 10.21 -7.72 9.28
C ASN A 29 9.41 -7.24 8.04
N PHE A 30 9.36 -5.93 7.79
CA PHE A 30 8.73 -5.40 6.58
C PHE A 30 9.40 -5.95 5.30
N THR A 31 8.67 -5.98 4.20
CA THR A 31 9.19 -6.47 2.92
C THR A 31 9.87 -5.35 2.15
N LEU A 32 11.20 -5.43 1.99
CA LEU A 32 12.03 -4.37 1.39
C LEU A 32 11.63 -4.06 -0.07
N ILE A 33 11.34 -5.08 -0.88
CA ILE A 33 10.90 -4.86 -2.27
C ILE A 33 9.60 -4.06 -2.33
N SER A 34 8.67 -4.26 -1.39
CA SER A 34 7.41 -3.51 -1.36
C SER A 34 7.63 -2.05 -0.99
N LEU A 35 8.52 -1.77 -0.04
CA LEU A 35 8.94 -0.41 0.31
C LEU A 35 9.60 0.27 -0.88
N ALA A 36 10.60 -0.38 -1.49
CA ALA A 36 11.31 0.16 -2.66
C ALA A 36 10.35 0.44 -3.83
N SER A 37 9.44 -0.51 -4.11
CA SER A 37 8.42 -0.36 -5.15
C SER A 37 7.44 0.80 -4.89
N ALA A 38 7.28 1.22 -3.64
CA ALA A 38 6.44 2.38 -3.30
C ALA A 38 7.22 3.71 -3.33
N ILE A 39 8.50 3.72 -2.94
CA ILE A 39 9.29 4.96 -2.86
C ILE A 39 9.89 5.35 -4.22
N GLU A 40 10.42 4.40 -4.98
CA GLU A 40 11.13 4.68 -6.24
C GLU A 40 10.30 5.44 -7.28
N PRO A 41 8.97 5.16 -7.47
CA PRO A 41 8.15 5.98 -8.37
C PRO A 41 8.08 7.45 -7.96
N LEU A 42 8.05 7.74 -6.66
CA LEU A 42 8.03 9.13 -6.15
C LEU A 42 9.35 9.84 -6.44
N ARG A 43 10.47 9.16 -6.21
CA ARG A 43 11.80 9.67 -6.53
C ARG A 43 11.93 9.98 -8.04
N MET A 44 11.47 9.05 -8.88
CA MET A 44 11.52 9.23 -10.33
C MET A 44 10.57 10.33 -10.81
N ALA A 45 9.40 10.46 -10.18
CA ALA A 45 8.48 11.57 -10.47
C ALA A 45 9.13 12.93 -10.23
N ASN A 46 9.83 13.10 -9.11
CA ASN A 46 10.58 14.33 -8.81
C ASN A 46 11.65 14.60 -9.85
N GLN A 47 12.42 13.56 -10.24
CA GLN A 47 13.50 13.68 -11.23
C GLN A 47 12.96 14.11 -12.60
N LEU A 48 11.91 13.45 -13.10
CA LEU A 48 11.34 13.76 -14.43
C LEU A 48 10.60 15.09 -14.45
N ALA A 49 9.96 15.47 -13.34
CA ALA A 49 9.31 16.77 -13.22
C ALA A 49 10.29 17.93 -13.06
N GLY A 50 11.57 17.67 -12.79
CA GLY A 50 12.58 18.69 -12.51
C GLY A 50 12.30 19.53 -11.25
N ARG A 51 11.41 19.07 -10.39
CA ARG A 51 11.04 19.69 -9.10
C ARG A 51 10.53 18.67 -8.11
N GLU A 52 10.53 19.04 -6.82
CA GLU A 52 10.02 18.19 -5.76
C GLU A 52 8.48 18.17 -5.78
N LEU A 53 7.90 17.06 -6.27
CA LEU A 53 6.47 16.78 -6.22
C LEU A 53 6.09 16.07 -4.94
N TYR A 54 6.99 15.21 -4.45
CA TYR A 54 6.83 14.37 -3.29
C TYR A 54 8.05 14.46 -2.37
N ARG A 55 7.78 14.55 -1.09
CA ARG A 55 8.79 14.43 -0.01
C ARG A 55 8.36 13.31 0.92
N TRP A 56 9.28 12.43 1.30
CA TRP A 56 8.94 11.32 2.17
C TRP A 56 9.93 11.16 3.32
N PHE A 57 9.44 10.53 4.36
CA PHE A 57 10.19 10.12 5.54
C PHE A 57 9.91 8.66 5.83
N THR A 58 10.95 7.89 6.15
CA THR A 58 10.81 6.57 6.75
C THR A 58 10.68 6.70 8.25
N LEU A 59 9.73 6.00 8.83
CA LEU A 59 9.38 6.07 10.25
C LEU A 59 9.45 4.69 10.89
N THR A 60 9.90 4.64 12.14
CA THR A 60 9.70 3.48 13.03
C THR A 60 9.03 3.94 14.31
N GLN A 61 8.63 3.00 15.16
CA GLN A 61 7.95 3.33 16.41
C GLN A 61 8.79 4.27 17.29
N ASP A 62 10.08 4.04 17.39
CA ASP A 62 11.02 4.67 18.33
C ASP A 62 12.16 5.44 17.64
N GLY A 63 12.23 5.42 16.31
CA GLY A 63 13.32 6.03 15.53
C GLY A 63 14.59 5.17 15.47
N LEU A 64 14.56 3.95 15.98
CA LEU A 64 15.67 3.02 15.88
C LEU A 64 15.65 2.25 14.55
N PRO A 65 16.82 1.76 14.09
CA PRO A 65 16.89 0.94 12.89
C PRO A 65 16.05 -0.32 12.99
N VAL A 66 15.31 -0.62 11.91
CA VAL A 66 14.43 -1.77 11.79
C VAL A 66 14.97 -2.76 10.76
N ARG A 67 14.75 -4.06 10.99
CA ARG A 67 15.18 -5.12 10.08
C ARG A 67 14.08 -5.49 9.10
N ALA A 68 14.42 -5.53 7.81
CA ALA A 68 13.55 -6.06 6.78
C ALA A 68 13.56 -7.61 6.80
N SER A 69 12.56 -8.21 6.15
CA SER A 69 12.40 -9.69 6.11
C SER A 69 13.53 -10.43 5.40
N ASP A 70 14.31 -9.74 4.56
CA ASP A 70 15.51 -10.25 3.89
C ASP A 70 16.79 -10.14 4.75
N GLY A 71 16.68 -9.55 5.95
CA GLY A 71 17.77 -9.37 6.90
C GLY A 71 18.50 -8.03 6.79
N LEU A 72 18.25 -7.22 5.77
CA LEU A 72 18.82 -5.88 5.69
C LEU A 72 18.24 -4.98 6.77
N GLN A 73 19.05 -4.04 7.25
CA GLN A 73 18.65 -3.09 8.27
C GLN A 73 18.50 -1.71 7.65
N VAL A 74 17.38 -1.05 7.96
CA VAL A 74 17.09 0.32 7.50
C VAL A 74 17.09 1.24 8.71
N THR A 75 17.86 2.31 8.63
CA THR A 75 17.81 3.41 9.61
C THR A 75 16.70 4.36 9.17
N PRO A 76 15.67 4.61 10.00
CA PRO A 76 14.59 5.52 9.65
C PRO A 76 15.03 6.98 9.73
N ASP A 77 14.29 7.87 9.06
CA ASP A 77 14.49 9.31 9.15
C ASP A 77 13.97 9.87 10.49
N ALA A 78 12.94 9.23 11.06
CA ALA A 78 12.29 9.74 12.27
C ALA A 78 11.55 8.62 13.04
N SER A 79 11.07 8.97 14.24
CA SER A 79 10.12 8.15 15.00
C SER A 79 8.67 8.59 14.76
N MET A 80 7.69 7.76 15.15
CA MET A 80 6.28 8.14 15.18
C MET A 80 5.99 9.36 16.07
N GLN A 81 6.84 9.66 17.07
CA GLN A 81 6.69 10.81 17.97
C GLN A 81 7.27 12.10 17.40
N THR A 82 8.06 12.01 16.33
CA THR A 82 8.61 13.21 15.68
C THR A 82 7.46 14.01 15.06
N PRO A 83 7.34 15.31 15.36
CA PRO A 83 6.27 16.14 14.82
C PRO A 83 6.52 16.42 13.34
N LEU A 84 5.89 15.65 12.48
CA LEU A 84 5.93 15.80 11.02
C LEU A 84 4.54 16.15 10.51
N SER A 85 4.48 17.12 9.58
CA SER A 85 3.23 17.42 8.87
C SER A 85 3.12 16.48 7.66
N LEU A 86 2.48 15.34 7.87
CA LEU A 86 2.29 14.32 6.83
C LEU A 86 0.91 14.49 6.18
N GLU A 87 0.87 14.40 4.86
CA GLU A 87 -0.37 14.35 4.10
C GLU A 87 -0.80 12.91 3.82
N TRP A 88 0.16 12.00 3.63
CA TRP A 88 -0.07 10.58 3.43
C TRP A 88 0.73 9.76 4.43
N VAL A 89 0.19 8.61 4.80
CA VAL A 89 0.93 7.58 5.53
C VAL A 89 0.77 6.25 4.80
N VAL A 90 1.88 5.53 4.66
CA VAL A 90 1.94 4.18 4.07
C VAL A 90 2.51 3.23 5.11
N VAL A 91 1.74 2.25 5.55
CA VAL A 91 2.22 1.22 6.48
C VAL A 91 2.88 0.10 5.69
N CYS A 92 4.16 -0.15 5.96
CA CYS A 92 4.96 -1.17 5.31
C CYS A 92 5.05 -2.40 6.21
N GLY A 93 4.32 -3.46 5.85
CA GLY A 93 4.34 -4.73 6.54
C GLY A 93 5.17 -5.80 5.81
N GLY A 94 5.26 -6.97 6.40
CA GLY A 94 5.98 -8.12 5.87
C GLY A 94 5.62 -9.41 6.60
N VAL A 95 6.61 -10.14 7.08
CA VAL A 95 6.42 -11.44 7.73
C VAL A 95 5.87 -11.29 9.14
N GLY A 96 4.83 -12.06 9.49
CA GLY A 96 4.26 -12.14 10.84
C GLY A 96 3.59 -10.85 11.33
N PRO A 97 2.68 -10.24 10.56
CA PRO A 97 2.11 -8.92 10.89
C PRO A 97 1.40 -8.88 12.24
N GLN A 98 0.88 -10.02 12.73
CA GLN A 98 0.22 -10.14 14.03
C GLN A 98 1.15 -9.81 15.20
N HIS A 99 2.46 -10.03 15.02
CA HIS A 99 3.48 -9.81 16.05
C HIS A 99 4.21 -8.47 15.88
N SER A 100 4.21 -7.90 14.68
CA SER A 100 4.92 -6.65 14.36
C SER A 100 4.13 -5.40 14.75
N VAL A 101 2.82 -5.51 14.96
CA VAL A 101 1.94 -4.39 15.28
C VAL A 101 1.76 -4.25 16.79
N THR A 102 2.09 -3.07 17.33
CA THR A 102 1.94 -2.74 18.74
C THR A 102 0.71 -1.85 18.98
N ARG A 103 0.29 -1.71 20.25
CA ARG A 103 -0.77 -0.77 20.63
C ARG A 103 -0.42 0.69 20.30
N ASP A 104 0.86 1.03 20.32
CA ASP A 104 1.31 2.39 20.01
C ASP A 104 1.20 2.67 18.50
N HIS A 105 1.49 1.71 17.63
CA HIS A 105 1.19 1.80 16.21
C HIS A 105 -0.30 2.09 15.96
N ILE A 106 -1.19 1.33 16.60
CA ILE A 106 -2.64 1.49 16.45
C ILE A 106 -3.08 2.89 16.88
N ARG A 107 -2.69 3.34 18.07
CA ARG A 107 -3.05 4.68 18.59
C ARG A 107 -2.54 5.79 17.68
N TRP A 108 -1.29 5.66 17.23
CA TRP A 108 -0.69 6.65 16.34
C TRP A 108 -1.43 6.72 15.00
N LEU A 109 -1.70 5.59 14.36
CA LEU A 109 -2.46 5.52 13.11
C LEU A 109 -3.87 6.12 13.26
N GLN A 110 -4.58 5.82 14.35
CA GLN A 110 -5.88 6.40 14.65
C GLN A 110 -5.82 7.92 14.86
N SER A 111 -4.74 8.42 15.47
CA SER A 111 -4.54 9.87 15.65
C SER A 111 -4.23 10.57 14.32
N GLN A 112 -3.34 9.98 13.51
CA GLN A 112 -2.92 10.56 12.23
C GLN A 112 -4.06 10.54 11.20
N SER A 113 -4.85 9.47 11.13
CA SER A 113 -5.90 9.28 10.13
C SER A 113 -6.90 10.44 10.02
N ARG A 114 -7.05 11.23 11.10
CA ARG A 114 -8.00 12.36 11.15
C ARG A 114 -7.55 13.57 10.33
N GLN A 115 -6.27 13.67 10.02
CA GLN A 115 -5.67 14.84 9.32
C GLN A 115 -4.99 14.45 8.01
N LEU A 116 -4.86 13.15 7.73
CA LEU A 116 -4.25 12.67 6.49
C LEU A 116 -5.21 12.86 5.32
N LYS A 117 -4.65 13.23 4.17
CA LYS A 117 -5.39 13.21 2.89
C LYS A 117 -5.56 11.79 2.37
N ARG A 118 -4.55 10.94 2.56
CA ARG A 118 -4.54 9.54 2.13
C ARG A 118 -3.82 8.64 3.15
N LEU A 119 -4.36 7.45 3.35
CA LEU A 119 -3.78 6.44 4.23
C LEU A 119 -3.71 5.11 3.48
N GLY A 120 -2.53 4.53 3.42
CA GLY A 120 -2.31 3.31 2.66
C GLY A 120 -1.44 2.28 3.36
N SER A 121 -1.27 1.15 2.67
CA SER A 121 -0.40 0.07 3.12
C SER A 121 0.15 -0.74 1.97
N VAL A 122 1.29 -1.39 2.21
CA VAL A 122 1.90 -2.34 1.29
C VAL A 122 2.18 -3.66 1.99
N CYS A 123 2.08 -4.75 1.23
CA CYS A 123 2.22 -6.13 1.68
C CYS A 123 1.20 -6.45 2.79
N THR A 124 1.65 -6.80 3.98
CA THR A 124 0.79 -7.10 5.13
C THR A 124 0.54 -5.90 6.05
N GLY A 125 0.96 -4.70 5.64
CA GLY A 125 0.69 -3.46 6.40
C GLY A 125 -0.79 -3.16 6.62
N SER A 126 -1.67 -3.67 5.75
CA SER A 126 -3.13 -3.62 5.92
C SER A 126 -3.59 -4.24 7.24
N TRP A 127 -2.83 -5.18 7.81
CA TRP A 127 -3.13 -5.76 9.13
C TRP A 127 -3.16 -4.70 10.23
N ALA A 128 -2.17 -3.80 10.25
CA ALA A 128 -2.14 -2.70 11.22
C ALA A 128 -3.31 -1.74 11.07
N LEU A 129 -3.69 -1.44 9.83
CA LEU A 129 -4.85 -0.59 9.54
C LEU A 129 -6.17 -1.27 9.93
N GLY A 130 -6.29 -2.60 9.70
CA GLY A 130 -7.42 -3.40 10.15
C GLY A 130 -7.57 -3.40 11.67
N GLN A 131 -6.46 -3.63 12.41
CA GLN A 131 -6.46 -3.54 13.87
C GLN A 131 -6.81 -2.16 14.41
N ALA A 132 -6.49 -1.11 13.65
CA ALA A 132 -6.85 0.25 14.00
C ALA A 132 -8.31 0.62 13.64
N GLY A 133 -9.07 -0.28 12.97
CA GLY A 133 -10.44 -0.03 12.49
C GLY A 133 -10.49 1.00 11.35
N LEU A 134 -9.40 1.18 10.61
CA LEU A 134 -9.26 2.22 9.57
C LEU A 134 -9.55 1.71 8.16
N LEU A 135 -9.91 0.42 8.01
CA LEU A 135 -10.25 -0.22 6.75
C LEU A 135 -11.70 -0.73 6.71
N ASP A 136 -12.50 -0.51 7.75
CA ASP A 136 -13.89 -0.94 7.79
C ASP A 136 -14.67 -0.33 6.61
N HIS A 137 -15.31 -1.20 5.82
CA HIS A 137 -16.06 -0.84 4.62
C HIS A 137 -15.23 -0.20 3.49
N TYR A 138 -13.92 -0.46 3.45
CA TYR A 138 -13.04 -0.12 2.35
C TYR A 138 -12.61 -1.37 1.59
N GLU A 139 -12.54 -1.26 0.25
CA GLU A 139 -11.87 -2.26 -0.56
C GLU A 139 -10.38 -2.27 -0.23
N THR A 140 -9.87 -3.46 0.07
CA THR A 140 -8.52 -3.63 0.59
C THR A 140 -7.82 -4.79 -0.08
N SER A 141 -6.62 -4.52 -0.59
CA SER A 141 -5.68 -5.55 -1.02
C SER A 141 -4.66 -5.81 0.08
N VAL A 142 -4.37 -7.09 0.33
CA VAL A 142 -3.33 -7.56 1.24
C VAL A 142 -2.61 -8.73 0.58
N HIS A 143 -1.41 -9.05 1.02
CA HIS A 143 -0.70 -10.22 0.50
C HIS A 143 -1.57 -11.48 0.62
N TRP A 144 -1.63 -12.28 -0.45
CA TRP A 144 -2.53 -13.44 -0.56
C TRP A 144 -2.41 -14.42 0.62
N GLU A 145 -1.23 -14.56 1.22
CA GLU A 145 -1.03 -15.42 2.42
C GLU A 145 -1.84 -14.94 3.63
N CYS A 146 -2.19 -13.66 3.70
CA CYS A 146 -2.92 -13.08 4.82
C CYS A 146 -4.42 -12.90 4.54
N LEU A 147 -4.91 -13.20 3.33
CA LEU A 147 -6.33 -13.00 2.98
C LEU A 147 -7.28 -13.70 3.95
N ALA A 148 -7.07 -15.01 4.20
CA ALA A 148 -7.95 -15.79 5.07
C ALA A 148 -7.92 -15.30 6.52
N SER A 149 -6.73 -15.08 7.07
CA SER A 149 -6.59 -14.61 8.45
C SER A 149 -7.13 -13.19 8.65
N MET A 150 -6.99 -12.34 7.64
CA MET A 150 -7.50 -10.98 7.69
C MET A 150 -9.04 -10.95 7.55
N GLN A 151 -9.61 -11.83 6.73
CA GLN A 151 -11.07 -11.99 6.62
C GLN A 151 -11.70 -12.43 7.94
N GLU A 152 -11.02 -13.33 8.67
CA GLU A 152 -11.47 -13.80 9.97
C GLU A 152 -11.34 -12.70 11.05
N ALA A 153 -10.20 -12.02 11.08
CA ALA A 153 -9.91 -11.02 12.11
C ALA A 153 -10.68 -9.71 11.93
N PHE A 154 -10.98 -9.31 10.68
CA PHE A 154 -11.58 -8.00 10.34
C PHE A 154 -12.76 -8.18 9.37
N PRO A 155 -13.91 -8.69 9.84
CA PRO A 155 -15.04 -9.06 8.97
C PRO A 155 -15.69 -7.86 8.26
N ASN A 156 -15.46 -6.63 8.72
CA ASN A 156 -15.99 -5.41 8.10
C ASN A 156 -15.11 -4.88 6.95
N VAL A 157 -13.91 -5.43 6.75
CA VAL A 157 -13.01 -5.04 5.66
C VAL A 157 -13.43 -5.77 4.39
N ILE A 158 -13.54 -5.06 3.27
CA ILE A 158 -13.88 -5.65 1.97
C ILE A 158 -12.59 -6.12 1.29
N LEU A 159 -12.22 -7.37 1.52
CA LEU A 159 -10.98 -7.93 0.94
C LEU A 159 -11.16 -8.28 -0.53
N THR A 160 -10.18 -7.93 -1.35
CA THR A 160 -10.15 -8.23 -2.78
C THR A 160 -8.90 -9.06 -3.13
N PRO A 161 -8.97 -9.92 -4.18
CA PRO A 161 -7.80 -10.63 -4.70
C PRO A 161 -6.93 -9.76 -5.62
N HIS A 162 -7.22 -8.47 -5.74
CA HIS A 162 -6.52 -7.56 -6.63
C HIS A 162 -5.08 -7.32 -6.18
N LEU A 163 -4.21 -6.94 -7.12
CA LEU A 163 -2.83 -6.56 -6.80
C LEU A 163 -2.77 -5.35 -5.88
N PHE A 164 -3.66 -4.40 -6.09
CA PHE A 164 -3.85 -3.24 -5.24
C PHE A 164 -5.30 -2.74 -5.34
N SER A 165 -5.71 -1.93 -4.38
CA SER A 165 -7.01 -1.25 -4.35
C SER A 165 -6.80 0.21 -3.97
N ILE A 166 -7.50 1.11 -4.67
CA ILE A 166 -7.59 2.53 -4.36
C ILE A 166 -9.07 2.83 -4.14
N ASP A 167 -9.47 3.00 -2.90
CA ASP A 167 -10.86 3.25 -2.53
C ASP A 167 -10.95 4.53 -1.69
N ARG A 168 -11.49 5.58 -2.28
CA ARG A 168 -11.62 6.91 -1.67
C ARG A 168 -10.26 7.45 -1.20
N ASP A 169 -10.05 7.58 0.09
CA ASP A 169 -8.82 8.05 0.72
C ASP A 169 -7.91 6.89 1.23
N ARG A 170 -8.24 5.65 0.89
CA ARG A 170 -7.43 4.46 1.20
C ARG A 170 -6.77 3.90 -0.05
N PHE A 171 -5.53 3.44 0.09
CA PHE A 171 -4.81 2.77 -0.98
C PHE A 171 -3.96 1.64 -0.40
N THR A 172 -4.15 0.44 -0.91
CA THR A 172 -3.52 -0.77 -0.35
C THR A 172 -2.99 -1.67 -1.45
N ALA A 173 -1.79 -2.22 -1.28
CA ALA A 173 -1.18 -3.12 -2.25
C ALA A 173 -0.78 -4.46 -1.61
N SER A 174 -0.92 -5.53 -2.38
CA SER A 174 -0.66 -6.90 -1.96
C SER A 174 0.80 -7.21 -1.63
N GLY A 175 1.74 -6.44 -2.16
CA GLY A 175 3.17 -6.66 -1.92
C GLY A 175 3.97 -6.97 -3.17
N GLY A 176 5.24 -7.38 -3.01
CA GLY A 176 6.15 -7.55 -4.13
C GLY A 176 6.29 -6.26 -4.93
N THR A 177 6.03 -6.33 -6.23
CA THR A 177 6.05 -5.17 -7.14
C THR A 177 4.68 -4.49 -7.30
N ALA A 178 3.61 -5.00 -6.70
CA ALA A 178 2.29 -4.37 -6.80
C ALA A 178 2.23 -2.92 -6.28
N PRO A 179 3.01 -2.52 -5.24
CA PRO A 179 3.11 -1.12 -4.85
C PRO A 179 3.62 -0.19 -5.95
N LEU A 180 4.47 -0.66 -6.88
CA LEU A 180 4.91 0.11 -8.04
C LEU A 180 3.73 0.51 -8.92
N ASP A 181 2.88 -0.46 -9.28
CA ASP A 181 1.69 -0.20 -10.09
C ASP A 181 0.72 0.75 -9.39
N MET A 182 0.47 0.51 -8.11
CA MET A 182 -0.38 1.37 -7.30
C MET A 182 0.11 2.82 -7.29
N MET A 183 1.41 3.04 -7.04
CA MET A 183 1.99 4.38 -7.03
C MET A 183 1.99 5.02 -8.41
N LEU A 184 2.24 4.27 -9.48
CA LEU A 184 2.14 4.76 -10.87
C LEU A 184 0.70 5.21 -11.19
N ASN A 185 -0.32 4.49 -10.72
CA ASN A 185 -1.72 4.88 -10.86
C ASN A 185 -2.05 6.15 -10.06
N LEU A 186 -1.56 6.27 -8.81
CA LEU A 186 -1.72 7.49 -8.00
C LEU A 186 -1.02 8.70 -8.62
N ILE A 187 0.20 8.53 -9.13
CA ILE A 187 0.94 9.59 -9.84
C ILE A 187 0.21 9.99 -11.13
N ALA A 188 -0.31 9.03 -11.90
CA ALA A 188 -1.09 9.32 -13.09
C ALA A 188 -2.36 10.12 -12.80
N HIS A 189 -3.03 9.81 -11.67
CA HIS A 189 -4.20 10.55 -11.20
C HIS A 189 -3.84 11.99 -10.79
N ASP A 190 -2.75 12.17 -10.04
CA ASP A 190 -2.39 13.46 -9.43
C ASP A 190 -1.62 14.39 -10.39
N HIS A 191 -0.82 13.82 -11.30
CA HIS A 191 0.12 14.58 -12.15
C HIS A 191 0.01 14.25 -13.66
N GLY A 192 -0.91 13.38 -14.03
CA GLY A 192 -1.16 12.99 -15.42
C GLY A 192 -0.41 11.74 -15.87
N ARG A 193 -0.99 11.11 -16.91
CA ARG A 193 -0.52 9.82 -17.43
C ARG A 193 0.86 9.89 -18.07
N GLU A 194 1.23 11.05 -18.63
CA GLU A 194 2.53 11.25 -19.28
C GLU A 194 3.70 11.07 -18.31
N LEU A 195 3.60 11.67 -17.11
CA LEU A 195 4.62 11.50 -16.07
C LEU A 195 4.72 10.04 -15.63
N SER A 196 3.59 9.36 -15.39
CA SER A 196 3.56 7.95 -15.00
C SER A 196 4.17 7.03 -16.07
N ALA A 197 3.89 7.30 -17.36
CA ALA A 197 4.47 6.56 -18.48
C ALA A 197 6.00 6.75 -18.54
N GLY A 198 6.48 7.98 -18.41
CA GLY A 198 7.92 8.28 -18.36
C GLY A 198 8.63 7.58 -17.20
N ILE A 199 8.00 7.46 -16.02
CA ILE A 199 8.54 6.69 -14.89
C ILE A 199 8.65 5.20 -15.26
N SER A 200 7.61 4.64 -15.90
CA SER A 200 7.58 3.24 -16.33
C SER A 200 8.71 2.95 -17.33
N GLU A 201 8.96 3.85 -18.29
CA GLU A 201 10.06 3.75 -19.25
C GLU A 201 11.43 3.76 -18.54
N MET A 202 11.63 4.66 -17.57
CA MET A 202 12.89 4.74 -16.80
C MET A 202 13.16 3.47 -15.98
N PHE A 203 12.10 2.77 -15.54
CA PHE A 203 12.22 1.52 -14.80
C PHE A 203 12.29 0.28 -15.69
N ILE A 204 12.25 0.44 -17.03
CA ILE A 204 12.20 -0.67 -17.98
C ILE A 204 11.01 -1.59 -17.64
N TYR A 205 9.89 -0.96 -17.27
CA TYR A 205 8.68 -1.63 -16.82
C TYR A 205 7.63 -1.62 -17.94
N GLU A 206 7.58 -2.73 -18.69
CA GLU A 206 6.83 -2.81 -19.96
C GLU A 206 5.31 -2.63 -19.81
N ARG A 207 4.74 -3.08 -18.67
CA ARG A 207 3.30 -3.02 -18.46
C ARG A 207 2.98 -2.57 -17.04
N VAL A 208 2.36 -1.42 -16.91
CA VAL A 208 1.71 -0.98 -15.66
C VAL A 208 0.39 -1.77 -15.52
N ARG A 209 0.27 -2.51 -14.42
CA ARG A 209 -0.93 -3.26 -14.08
C ARG A 209 -1.98 -2.32 -13.51
N ASN A 210 -3.24 -2.69 -13.58
CA ASN A 210 -4.36 -1.89 -13.08
C ASN A 210 -5.06 -2.57 -11.89
N GLU A 211 -6.05 -1.91 -11.33
CA GLU A 211 -6.83 -2.39 -10.18
C GLU A 211 -7.57 -3.71 -10.42
N GLN A 212 -7.80 -4.09 -11.68
CA GLN A 212 -8.48 -5.36 -12.03
C GLN A 212 -7.50 -6.53 -12.15
N ASP A 213 -6.19 -6.25 -12.23
CA ASP A 213 -5.18 -7.31 -12.24
C ASP A 213 -5.13 -8.00 -10.87
N GLN A 214 -5.22 -9.33 -10.88
CA GLN A 214 -5.32 -10.13 -9.67
C GLN A 214 -3.99 -10.74 -9.25
N GLN A 215 -3.86 -11.00 -7.95
CA GLN A 215 -2.79 -11.82 -7.41
C GLN A 215 -2.97 -13.27 -7.91
N ARG A 216 -1.86 -13.92 -8.26
CA ARG A 216 -1.86 -15.37 -8.47
C ARG A 216 -1.88 -16.07 -7.10
N VAL A 217 -3.06 -16.33 -6.57
CA VAL A 217 -3.21 -17.08 -5.32
C VAL A 217 -3.13 -18.56 -5.65
N PRO A 218 -2.11 -19.32 -5.15
CA PRO A 218 -2.07 -20.77 -5.38
C PRO A 218 -3.34 -21.43 -4.85
N LEU A 219 -3.97 -22.29 -5.65
CA LEU A 219 -5.27 -22.91 -5.33
C LEU A 219 -5.25 -23.67 -3.98
N LYS A 220 -4.11 -24.25 -3.61
CA LYS A 220 -3.91 -24.88 -2.30
C LYS A 220 -4.24 -23.96 -1.10
N HIS A 221 -4.02 -22.64 -1.26
CA HIS A 221 -4.33 -21.65 -0.22
C HIS A 221 -5.79 -21.21 -0.26
N VAL A 222 -6.40 -21.18 -1.47
CA VAL A 222 -7.83 -20.88 -1.62
C VAL A 222 -8.69 -21.99 -1.03
N LEU A 223 -8.26 -23.25 -1.20
CA LEU A 223 -9.03 -24.43 -0.77
C LEU A 223 -8.80 -24.79 0.70
N GLY A 224 -7.78 -24.22 1.34
CA GLY A 224 -7.45 -24.52 2.74
C GLY A 224 -7.18 -26.00 3.02
N THR A 225 -6.81 -26.78 1.98
CA THR A 225 -6.68 -28.23 2.08
C THR A 225 -5.22 -28.67 2.03
N THR A 226 -4.88 -29.64 2.89
CA THR A 226 -3.60 -30.35 2.88
C THR A 226 -3.71 -31.76 2.28
N GLN A 227 -4.90 -32.14 1.76
CA GLN A 227 -5.10 -33.51 1.22
C GLN A 227 -4.37 -33.68 -0.12
N PRO A 228 -3.39 -34.62 -0.24
CA PRO A 228 -2.55 -34.78 -1.42
C PRO A 228 -3.34 -35.01 -2.72
N LYS A 229 -4.37 -35.86 -2.68
CA LYS A 229 -5.21 -36.14 -3.86
C LYS A 229 -5.98 -34.93 -4.38
N LEU A 230 -6.41 -34.03 -3.49
CA LEU A 230 -7.10 -32.80 -3.87
C LEU A 230 -6.11 -31.83 -4.52
N LEU A 231 -4.88 -31.77 -4.00
CA LEU A 231 -3.81 -30.95 -4.56
C LEU A 231 -3.34 -31.44 -5.93
N GLU A 232 -3.34 -32.78 -6.17
CA GLU A 232 -3.06 -33.36 -7.49
C GLU A 232 -4.13 -33.02 -8.52
N ILE A 233 -5.41 -33.09 -8.14
CA ILE A 233 -6.54 -32.72 -9.03
C ILE A 233 -6.46 -31.24 -9.38
N VAL A 234 -6.16 -30.40 -8.40
CA VAL A 234 -6.00 -28.96 -8.57
C VAL A 234 -4.82 -28.64 -9.49
N ALA A 235 -3.66 -29.26 -9.30
CA ALA A 235 -2.51 -29.09 -10.17
C ALA A 235 -2.81 -29.51 -11.63
N LEU A 236 -3.60 -30.57 -11.81
CA LEU A 236 -4.08 -31.00 -13.13
C LEU A 236 -5.04 -29.98 -13.78
N MET A 237 -5.88 -29.30 -12.98
CA MET A 237 -6.80 -28.26 -13.46
C MET A 237 -6.08 -26.96 -13.80
N GLU A 238 -4.99 -26.63 -13.11
CA GLU A 238 -4.15 -25.46 -13.40
C GLU A 238 -3.23 -25.64 -14.62
N SER A 239 -2.96 -26.89 -15.01
CA SER A 239 -2.06 -27.23 -16.13
C SER A 239 -2.77 -27.36 -17.49
N ASN A 240 -4.10 -27.29 -17.54
CA ASN A 240 -4.94 -27.32 -18.75
C ASN A 240 -5.69 -25.98 -18.93
#